data_f702353e5bea72eb926814a935afd9fc
#
_entry.id   f702353e5bea72eb926814a935afd9fc
#
_cell.length_a   1.000
_cell.length_b   1.000
_cell.length_c   1.000
_cell.angle_alpha   90.00
_cell.angle_beta   90.00
_cell.angle_gamma   90.00
#
_symmetry.space_group_name_H-M   'P 1'
#
loop_
_entity.id
_entity.type
_entity.pdbx_description
1 polymer ?
#
loop_
_entity_poly.entity_id
_entity_poly.type
_entity_poly.pdbx_seq_one_letter_code
_entity_poly.pdbx_strand_id
1 'polypeptide(L)'
;MKKIFNIIIFLIASSTFAQKGDIKKANELFAQKNYVEAIQLYESIKRPNQEVLEKLGDSYYYTNKLVAASKIYSRLYGIYKDKIDKEYLFRYAHSLKAVYDYQRADRILKEYYGYEVDTKKFIDNLKENISYKYEFQSMTKDPQMGDFGLSFWNDRVVFAGIRNTNGPVYGWNQKPYLDLFVGDVSDEGLLVNVEPFSEEINTDTHEAFAVFTKDGKTMYFNRTSDKRVVVEGEEFATVKLFKAEYVDDKWTNVVELPFCSDYYSIQSPALNNEETKLYFASDMPGTLGSLDLFYVTINEDGTYGEPVNLGENINTKHREQFPFISLKDELYFASDGHQGFGGLDVFVSYKSNGQYGVPENLGEEINTGYDDFAFVFDKSGKYGYFSSNRKGLDNLYSFVRTYMSKRNTIEGEIRDKNSFELLPGTTVTLYDERNRLISETVVGPSGKYMFSSRPSTKYRLEAVKDFYISYSEWIETNEDGRIFKDIELLIETYDDAEEIIVKKDDGFTYVQLENIYFDLDKWNIKPEAEKILNVLVDLMKKYPRIELELGAHTDSRASELYNHTLSSKRAKSAVDYLISQGIEGSRLKWKGYGESKPLVRCGDNCSEEEHSINRRCEFIILK
;
A
#
# COMPACT_ATOMS: atom_id res chain seq x y z
N MET A 1 -13.44 -69.92 -15.98
CA MET A 1 -13.16 -68.53 -16.42
C MET A 1 -14.32 -67.56 -16.15
N LYS A 2 -15.58 -67.79 -16.54
CA LYS A 2 -16.69 -66.85 -16.27
C LYS A 2 -16.93 -66.49 -14.79
N LYS A 3 -16.80 -67.42 -13.85
CA LYS A 3 -16.99 -67.15 -12.39
C LYS A 3 -15.88 -66.27 -11.83
N ILE A 4 -14.64 -66.44 -12.26
CA ILE A 4 -13.48 -65.63 -11.83
C ILE A 4 -13.61 -64.21 -12.41
N PHE A 5 -14.09 -64.07 -13.66
CA PHE A 5 -14.31 -62.79 -14.30
C PHE A 5 -15.42 -61.97 -13.60
N ASN A 6 -16.53 -62.64 -13.19
CA ASN A 6 -17.61 -61.97 -12.44
C ASN A 6 -17.20 -61.55 -11.03
N ILE A 7 -16.32 -62.29 -10.35
CA ILE A 7 -15.76 -61.94 -9.02
C ILE A 7 -14.82 -60.73 -9.14
N ILE A 8 -14.01 -60.70 -10.21
CA ILE A 8 -13.11 -59.53 -10.47
C ILE A 8 -13.93 -58.28 -10.81
N ILE A 9 -14.99 -58.36 -11.61
CA ILE A 9 -15.89 -57.25 -11.92
C ILE A 9 -16.61 -56.77 -10.65
N PHE A 10 -17.07 -57.66 -9.79
CA PHE A 10 -17.74 -57.31 -8.54
C PHE A 10 -16.80 -56.67 -7.53
N LEU A 11 -15.54 -57.13 -7.44
CA LEU A 11 -14.49 -56.51 -6.62
C LEU A 11 -14.05 -55.13 -7.15
N ILE A 12 -13.98 -54.96 -8.46
CA ILE A 12 -13.68 -53.66 -9.08
C ILE A 12 -14.86 -52.69 -8.89
N ALA A 13 -16.12 -53.15 -9.05
CA ALA A 13 -17.29 -52.33 -8.83
C ALA A 13 -17.44 -51.92 -7.36
N SER A 14 -17.23 -52.84 -6.41
CA SER A 14 -17.27 -52.52 -4.98
C SER A 14 -16.16 -51.55 -4.55
N SER A 15 -14.98 -51.68 -5.12
CA SER A 15 -13.89 -50.73 -4.84
C SER A 15 -14.13 -49.32 -5.39
N THR A 16 -14.81 -49.20 -6.55
CA THR A 16 -15.17 -47.91 -7.11
C THR A 16 -16.33 -47.24 -6.37
N PHE A 17 -17.28 -47.99 -5.85
CA PHE A 17 -18.36 -47.46 -4.99
C PHE A 17 -17.84 -46.99 -3.63
N ALA A 18 -16.94 -47.77 -2.98
CA ALA A 18 -16.30 -47.38 -1.73
C ALA A 18 -15.50 -46.08 -1.91
N GLN A 19 -14.71 -45.98 -2.97
CA GLN A 19 -13.91 -44.78 -3.24
C GLN A 19 -14.77 -43.52 -3.48
N LYS A 20 -15.97 -43.64 -4.12
CA LYS A 20 -16.91 -42.51 -4.26
C LYS A 20 -17.48 -42.05 -2.91
N GLY A 21 -17.73 -42.99 -1.99
CA GLY A 21 -18.19 -42.68 -0.63
C GLY A 21 -17.12 -41.91 0.16
N ASP A 22 -15.87 -42.37 0.06
CA ASP A 22 -14.73 -41.74 0.73
C ASP A 22 -14.47 -40.32 0.21
N ILE A 23 -14.57 -40.08 -1.11
CA ILE A 23 -14.44 -38.75 -1.72
C ILE A 23 -15.55 -37.83 -1.19
N LYS A 24 -16.81 -38.29 -1.17
CA LYS A 24 -17.92 -37.48 -0.67
C LYS A 24 -17.71 -37.07 0.78
N LYS A 25 -17.34 -38.01 1.65
CA LYS A 25 -17.07 -37.73 3.06
C LYS A 25 -15.87 -36.78 3.25
N ALA A 26 -14.79 -36.97 2.47
CA ALA A 26 -13.64 -36.08 2.50
C ALA A 26 -14.00 -34.64 2.07
N ASN A 27 -14.87 -34.52 1.04
CA ASN A 27 -15.39 -33.22 0.60
C ASN A 27 -16.26 -32.54 1.66
N GLU A 28 -17.09 -33.29 2.38
CA GLU A 28 -17.89 -32.79 3.50
C GLU A 28 -16.99 -32.28 4.64
N LEU A 29 -15.96 -33.02 5.00
CA LEU A 29 -14.97 -32.60 6.00
C LEU A 29 -14.18 -31.36 5.55
N PHE A 30 -13.81 -31.33 4.28
CA PHE A 30 -13.13 -30.14 3.70
C PHE A 30 -14.02 -28.90 3.76
N ALA A 31 -15.29 -29.00 3.38
CA ALA A 31 -16.26 -27.92 3.46
C ALA A 31 -16.48 -27.42 4.90
N GLN A 32 -16.41 -28.33 5.88
CA GLN A 32 -16.44 -28.03 7.31
C GLN A 32 -15.09 -27.54 7.85
N LYS A 33 -14.09 -27.37 6.98
CA LYS A 33 -12.71 -26.99 7.33
C LYS A 33 -12.00 -27.97 8.29
N ASN A 34 -12.45 -29.21 8.36
CA ASN A 34 -11.83 -30.31 9.09
C ASN A 34 -10.67 -30.92 8.29
N TYR A 35 -9.63 -30.11 8.03
CA TYR A 35 -8.56 -30.46 7.08
C TYR A 35 -7.73 -31.67 7.51
N VAL A 36 -7.47 -31.85 8.80
CA VAL A 36 -6.68 -33.00 9.28
C VAL A 36 -7.38 -34.33 8.99
N GLU A 37 -8.68 -34.42 9.22
CA GLU A 37 -9.48 -35.61 8.90
C GLU A 37 -9.69 -35.78 7.40
N ALA A 38 -9.90 -34.67 6.67
CA ALA A 38 -10.02 -34.68 5.22
C ALA A 38 -8.75 -35.23 4.55
N ILE A 39 -7.55 -34.85 5.00
CA ILE A 39 -6.26 -35.37 4.52
C ILE A 39 -6.25 -36.90 4.59
N GLN A 40 -6.59 -37.49 5.75
CA GLN A 40 -6.57 -38.96 5.93
C GLN A 40 -7.43 -39.69 4.90
N LEU A 41 -8.61 -39.16 4.58
CA LEU A 41 -9.50 -39.74 3.57
C LEU A 41 -8.97 -39.52 2.16
N TYR A 42 -8.54 -38.29 1.82
CA TYR A 42 -8.00 -38.00 0.48
C TYR A 42 -6.74 -38.84 0.17
N GLU A 43 -5.85 -39.05 1.13
CA GLU A 43 -4.66 -39.93 0.97
C GLU A 43 -5.02 -41.37 0.66
N SER A 44 -6.16 -41.89 1.15
CA SER A 44 -6.63 -43.25 0.88
C SER A 44 -7.06 -43.45 -0.57
N ILE A 45 -7.30 -42.40 -1.34
CA ILE A 45 -7.84 -42.43 -2.71
C ILE A 45 -6.73 -42.82 -3.69
N LYS A 46 -6.84 -44.03 -4.27
CA LYS A 46 -5.81 -44.61 -5.16
C LYS A 46 -5.63 -43.86 -6.48
N ARG A 47 -6.72 -43.25 -7.02
CA ARG A 47 -6.71 -42.53 -8.30
C ARG A 47 -7.40 -41.19 -8.11
N PRO A 48 -6.70 -40.20 -7.49
CA PRO A 48 -7.27 -38.89 -7.29
C PRO A 48 -7.50 -38.18 -8.62
N ASN A 49 -8.67 -37.58 -8.77
CA ASN A 49 -9.00 -36.65 -9.85
C ASN A 49 -8.49 -35.24 -9.52
N GLN A 50 -8.75 -34.25 -10.37
CA GLN A 50 -8.37 -32.86 -10.19
C GLN A 50 -8.88 -32.31 -8.85
N GLU A 51 -10.17 -32.40 -8.57
CA GLU A 51 -10.81 -31.90 -7.34
C GLU A 51 -10.16 -32.48 -6.06
N VAL A 52 -9.86 -33.79 -6.05
CA VAL A 52 -9.20 -34.43 -4.91
C VAL A 52 -7.78 -33.89 -4.72
N LEU A 53 -7.03 -33.65 -5.81
CA LEU A 53 -5.68 -33.08 -5.70
C LEU A 53 -5.71 -31.62 -5.23
N GLU A 54 -6.65 -30.85 -5.71
CA GLU A 54 -6.88 -29.47 -5.29
C GLU A 54 -7.15 -29.40 -3.78
N LYS A 55 -8.18 -30.10 -3.31
CA LYS A 55 -8.58 -30.09 -1.90
C LYS A 55 -7.55 -30.73 -0.96
N LEU A 56 -6.84 -31.77 -1.41
CA LEU A 56 -5.75 -32.36 -0.63
C LEU A 56 -4.58 -31.39 -0.53
N GLY A 57 -4.22 -30.73 -1.63
CA GLY A 57 -3.19 -29.68 -1.64
C GLY A 57 -3.52 -28.55 -0.69
N ASP A 58 -4.75 -28.04 -0.75
CA ASP A 58 -5.26 -27.00 0.13
C ASP A 58 -5.31 -27.45 1.59
N SER A 59 -5.75 -28.68 1.87
CA SER A 59 -5.77 -29.21 3.25
C SER A 59 -4.37 -29.26 3.86
N TYR A 60 -3.36 -29.63 3.08
CA TYR A 60 -1.97 -29.56 3.51
C TYR A 60 -1.47 -28.13 3.68
N TYR A 61 -1.82 -27.26 2.74
CA TYR A 61 -1.44 -25.83 2.77
C TYR A 61 -1.99 -25.15 4.03
N TYR A 62 -3.29 -25.26 4.27
CA TYR A 62 -3.96 -24.65 5.43
C TYR A 62 -3.57 -25.28 6.79
N THR A 63 -3.00 -26.47 6.80
CA THR A 63 -2.46 -27.09 8.03
C THR A 63 -0.94 -26.92 8.16
N ASN A 64 -0.35 -25.98 7.41
CA ASN A 64 1.09 -25.67 7.40
C ASN A 64 2.01 -26.85 7.06
N LYS A 65 1.49 -27.87 6.37
CA LYS A 65 2.27 -29.00 5.86
C LYS A 65 2.82 -28.72 4.47
N LEU A 66 3.55 -27.61 4.32
CA LEU A 66 3.94 -27.03 3.02
C LEU A 66 4.80 -27.98 2.17
N VAL A 67 5.63 -28.82 2.78
CA VAL A 67 6.39 -29.86 2.07
C VAL A 67 5.47 -30.88 1.39
N ALA A 68 4.36 -31.26 2.03
CA ALA A 68 3.38 -32.17 1.45
C ALA A 68 2.53 -31.44 0.40
N ALA A 69 2.10 -30.21 0.70
CA ALA A 69 1.38 -29.36 -0.23
C ALA A 69 2.13 -29.18 -1.56
N SER A 70 3.44 -28.87 -1.52
CA SER A 70 4.26 -28.69 -2.72
C SER A 70 4.29 -29.93 -3.63
N LYS A 71 4.28 -31.14 -3.04
CA LYS A 71 4.24 -32.41 -3.80
C LYS A 71 2.89 -32.61 -4.49
N ILE A 72 1.79 -32.32 -3.78
CA ILE A 72 0.44 -32.48 -4.33
C ILE A 72 0.18 -31.43 -5.41
N TYR A 73 0.52 -30.17 -5.18
CA TYR A 73 0.39 -29.12 -6.19
C TYR A 73 1.31 -29.35 -7.40
N SER A 74 2.51 -29.90 -7.21
CA SER A 74 3.38 -30.30 -8.33
C SER A 74 2.70 -31.35 -9.22
N ARG A 75 2.01 -32.34 -8.60
CA ARG A 75 1.24 -33.34 -9.33
C ARG A 75 0.03 -32.73 -10.02
N LEU A 76 -0.73 -31.88 -9.33
CA LEU A 76 -1.88 -31.16 -9.86
C LEU A 76 -1.47 -30.34 -11.09
N TYR A 77 -0.43 -29.52 -10.96
CA TYR A 77 0.12 -28.69 -12.04
C TYR A 77 0.61 -29.54 -13.23
N GLY A 78 1.34 -30.64 -12.97
CA GLY A 78 1.85 -31.50 -14.04
C GLY A 78 0.77 -32.19 -14.88
N ILE A 79 -0.42 -32.45 -14.31
CA ILE A 79 -1.52 -33.15 -14.99
C ILE A 79 -2.55 -32.16 -15.57
N TYR A 80 -2.85 -31.08 -14.88
CA TYR A 80 -4.02 -30.23 -15.13
C TYR A 80 -3.68 -28.75 -15.38
N LYS A 81 -2.41 -28.43 -15.72
CA LYS A 81 -1.89 -27.07 -15.86
C LYS A 81 -2.88 -26.06 -16.48
N ASP A 82 -3.51 -26.44 -17.59
CA ASP A 82 -4.39 -25.54 -18.37
C ASP A 82 -5.82 -25.42 -17.81
N LYS A 83 -6.12 -26.09 -16.70
CA LYS A 83 -7.48 -26.19 -16.11
C LYS A 83 -7.55 -25.78 -14.64
N ILE A 84 -6.40 -25.50 -14.02
CA ILE A 84 -6.36 -25.11 -12.61
C ILE A 84 -6.60 -23.63 -12.45
N ASP A 85 -7.27 -23.26 -11.37
CA ASP A 85 -7.45 -21.87 -10.98
C ASP A 85 -6.09 -21.26 -10.60
N LYS A 86 -5.92 -19.96 -10.88
CA LYS A 86 -4.67 -19.23 -10.59
C LYS A 86 -4.31 -19.25 -9.11
N GLU A 87 -5.28 -19.27 -8.21
CA GLU A 87 -5.03 -19.30 -6.76
C GLU A 87 -4.25 -20.55 -6.32
N TYR A 88 -4.38 -21.69 -7.04
CA TYR A 88 -3.54 -22.87 -6.79
C TYR A 88 -2.09 -22.63 -7.22
N LEU A 89 -1.84 -21.78 -8.22
CA LEU A 89 -0.46 -21.42 -8.61
C LEU A 89 0.21 -20.61 -7.50
N PHE A 90 -0.51 -19.68 -6.89
CA PHE A 90 -0.01 -18.91 -5.76
C PHE A 90 0.36 -19.80 -4.57
N ARG A 91 -0.56 -20.63 -4.11
CA ARG A 91 -0.31 -21.58 -3.01
C ARG A 91 0.80 -22.58 -3.33
N TYR A 92 0.88 -23.03 -4.59
CA TYR A 92 1.97 -23.90 -5.05
C TYR A 92 3.32 -23.19 -4.95
N ALA A 93 3.43 -21.96 -5.44
CA ALA A 93 4.67 -21.20 -5.38
C ALA A 93 5.13 -20.96 -3.93
N HIS A 94 4.21 -20.60 -3.03
CA HIS A 94 4.51 -20.45 -1.60
C HIS A 94 4.99 -21.77 -0.99
N SER A 95 4.33 -22.89 -1.32
CA SER A 95 4.78 -24.22 -0.87
C SER A 95 6.17 -24.60 -1.40
N LEU A 96 6.55 -24.11 -2.59
CA LEU A 96 7.90 -24.30 -3.14
C LEU A 96 8.93 -23.43 -2.43
N LYS A 97 8.59 -22.18 -2.09
CA LYS A 97 9.45 -21.31 -1.30
C LYS A 97 9.76 -21.90 0.07
N ALA A 98 8.78 -22.52 0.72
CA ALA A 98 8.97 -23.22 2.01
C ALA A 98 10.00 -24.38 1.95
N VAL A 99 10.26 -24.92 0.78
CA VAL A 99 11.31 -25.93 0.55
C VAL A 99 12.53 -25.36 -0.18
N TYR A 100 12.66 -24.02 -0.23
CA TYR A 100 13.76 -23.28 -0.86
C TYR A 100 13.92 -23.51 -2.37
N ASP A 101 12.85 -23.97 -3.06
CA ASP A 101 12.85 -24.14 -4.51
C ASP A 101 12.40 -22.84 -5.21
N TYR A 102 13.17 -21.78 -5.00
CA TYR A 102 12.87 -20.46 -5.52
C TYR A 102 12.77 -20.44 -7.04
N GLN A 103 13.62 -21.19 -7.75
CA GLN A 103 13.62 -21.21 -9.21
C GLN A 103 12.29 -21.74 -9.80
N ARG A 104 11.69 -22.78 -9.18
CA ARG A 104 10.37 -23.26 -9.60
C ARG A 104 9.27 -22.31 -9.12
N ALA A 105 9.37 -21.80 -7.90
CA ALA A 105 8.42 -20.84 -7.36
C ALA A 105 8.31 -19.61 -8.27
N ASP A 106 9.43 -19.01 -8.70
CA ASP A 106 9.45 -17.82 -9.56
C ASP A 106 8.80 -18.07 -10.92
N ARG A 107 9.01 -19.26 -11.52
CA ARG A 107 8.33 -19.66 -12.77
C ARG A 107 6.80 -19.73 -12.59
N ILE A 108 6.33 -20.28 -11.49
CA ILE A 108 4.90 -20.37 -11.19
C ILE A 108 4.33 -18.99 -10.86
N LEU A 109 5.04 -18.15 -10.11
CA LEU A 109 4.64 -16.77 -9.82
C LEU A 109 4.60 -15.89 -11.07
N LYS A 110 5.52 -16.11 -12.03
CA LYS A 110 5.44 -15.45 -13.34
C LYS A 110 4.13 -15.80 -14.07
N GLU A 111 3.69 -17.06 -14.04
CA GLU A 111 2.41 -17.47 -14.63
C GLU A 111 1.21 -16.84 -13.88
N TYR A 112 1.30 -16.73 -12.55
CA TYR A 112 0.27 -16.13 -11.72
C TYR A 112 0.15 -14.62 -11.95
N TYR A 113 1.25 -13.88 -11.79
CA TYR A 113 1.27 -12.41 -11.87
C TYR A 113 1.33 -11.86 -13.30
N GLY A 114 1.87 -12.63 -14.26
CA GLY A 114 2.11 -12.17 -15.63
C GLY A 114 3.38 -11.33 -15.82
N TYR A 115 4.25 -11.23 -14.81
CA TYR A 115 5.54 -10.55 -14.88
C TYR A 115 6.64 -11.38 -14.20
N GLU A 116 7.91 -11.06 -14.52
CA GLU A 116 9.06 -11.77 -13.96
C GLU A 116 9.19 -11.55 -12.45
N VAL A 117 9.46 -12.64 -11.74
CA VAL A 117 9.80 -12.66 -10.31
C VAL A 117 11.17 -13.30 -10.16
N ASP A 118 12.04 -12.73 -9.35
CA ASP A 118 13.36 -13.25 -9.03
C ASP A 118 13.56 -13.17 -7.50
N THR A 119 13.14 -14.23 -6.82
CA THR A 119 13.20 -14.34 -5.37
C THR A 119 14.65 -14.35 -4.88
N LYS A 120 15.57 -14.99 -5.63
CA LYS A 120 16.98 -15.02 -5.22
C LYS A 120 17.63 -13.64 -5.26
N LYS A 121 17.45 -12.90 -6.36
CA LYS A 121 17.92 -11.52 -6.48
C LYS A 121 17.32 -10.63 -5.40
N PHE A 122 16.03 -10.82 -5.08
CA PHE A 122 15.36 -10.11 -4.00
C PHE A 122 16.05 -10.39 -2.64
N ILE A 123 16.32 -11.66 -2.31
CA ILE A 123 16.99 -12.04 -1.06
C ILE A 123 18.41 -11.48 -1.00
N ASP A 124 19.19 -11.58 -2.09
CA ASP A 124 20.54 -11.06 -2.15
C ASP A 124 20.56 -9.53 -1.94
N ASN A 125 19.63 -8.82 -2.56
CA ASN A 125 19.45 -7.38 -2.35
C ASN A 125 19.04 -7.03 -0.91
N LEU A 126 18.19 -7.84 -0.26
CA LEU A 126 17.82 -7.62 1.14
C LEU A 126 19.04 -7.70 2.06
N LYS A 127 19.92 -8.69 1.90
CA LYS A 127 21.11 -8.87 2.75
C LYS A 127 22.01 -7.64 2.77
N GLU A 128 22.08 -6.91 1.66
CA GLU A 128 22.87 -5.71 1.53
C GLU A 128 22.20 -4.47 2.12
N ASN A 129 20.87 -4.49 2.28
CA ASN A 129 20.05 -3.31 2.61
C ASN A 129 19.35 -3.34 3.96
N ILE A 130 19.45 -4.44 4.70
CA ILE A 130 18.80 -4.56 6.02
C ILE A 130 19.34 -3.52 6.99
N SER A 131 18.42 -2.75 7.61
CA SER A 131 18.76 -1.72 8.59
C SER A 131 19.09 -2.28 9.98
N TYR A 132 18.66 -3.49 10.29
CA TYR A 132 18.85 -4.12 11.58
C TYR A 132 19.32 -5.58 11.41
N LYS A 133 20.26 -5.99 12.24
CA LYS A 133 20.59 -7.39 12.48
C LYS A 133 19.73 -7.88 13.64
N TYR A 134 19.18 -9.07 13.52
CA TYR A 134 18.35 -9.70 14.53
C TYR A 134 19.05 -10.96 15.07
N GLU A 135 19.16 -11.04 16.39
CA GLU A 135 19.55 -12.27 17.09
C GLU A 135 18.34 -12.76 17.86
N PHE A 136 17.85 -13.95 17.56
CA PHE A 136 16.58 -14.43 18.09
C PHE A 136 16.68 -15.85 18.65
N GLN A 137 15.77 -16.19 19.55
CA GLN A 137 15.63 -17.52 20.13
C GLN A 137 14.17 -17.87 20.41
N SER A 138 13.86 -19.18 20.50
CA SER A 138 12.52 -19.62 20.93
C SER A 138 12.29 -19.29 22.39
N MET A 139 11.12 -18.72 22.72
CA MET A 139 10.74 -18.39 24.09
C MET A 139 10.22 -19.62 24.87
N THR A 140 9.87 -20.70 24.20
CA THR A 140 9.37 -21.93 24.82
C THR A 140 10.27 -23.11 24.53
N LYS A 141 10.40 -24.00 25.53
CA LYS A 141 11.11 -25.29 25.38
C LYS A 141 10.24 -26.36 24.71
N ASP A 142 8.91 -26.20 24.80
CA ASP A 142 7.94 -27.12 24.20
C ASP A 142 7.21 -26.41 23.02
N PRO A 143 7.59 -26.74 21.77
CA PRO A 143 6.97 -26.17 20.60
C PRO A 143 5.53 -26.66 20.32
N GLN A 144 4.98 -27.56 21.15
CA GLN A 144 3.62 -28.08 20.98
C GLN A 144 2.54 -27.21 21.62
N MET A 145 2.91 -26.12 22.31
CA MET A 145 1.96 -25.22 22.99
C MET A 145 1.22 -24.29 22.03
N GLY A 146 1.71 -24.09 20.83
CA GLY A 146 1.07 -23.25 19.81
C GLY A 146 0.87 -21.82 20.26
N ASP A 147 1.87 -21.24 20.91
CA ASP A 147 1.82 -19.89 21.46
C ASP A 147 2.15 -18.84 20.39
N PHE A 148 1.39 -17.75 20.30
CA PHE A 148 1.63 -16.69 19.36
C PHE A 148 0.98 -15.35 19.75
N GLY A 149 1.30 -14.25 19.03
CA GLY A 149 0.62 -12.97 19.15
C GLY A 149 0.86 -12.27 20.47
N LEU A 150 2.14 -12.19 20.89
CA LEU A 150 2.52 -11.58 22.15
C LEU A 150 2.32 -10.06 22.14
N SER A 151 1.78 -9.53 23.24
CA SER A 151 1.69 -8.10 23.53
C SER A 151 2.10 -7.78 24.97
N PHE A 152 2.47 -6.53 25.21
CA PHE A 152 2.88 -6.05 26.54
C PHE A 152 1.68 -5.61 27.36
N TRP A 153 1.60 -6.04 28.63
CA TRP A 153 0.63 -5.58 29.61
C TRP A 153 1.34 -5.32 30.96
N ASN A 154 1.53 -4.04 31.27
CA ASN A 154 2.39 -3.61 32.38
C ASN A 154 3.80 -4.23 32.27
N ASP A 155 4.24 -4.97 33.29
CA ASP A 155 5.54 -5.66 33.31
C ASP A 155 5.45 -7.13 32.86
N ARG A 156 4.27 -7.57 32.41
CA ARG A 156 4.00 -8.94 31.94
C ARG A 156 3.70 -8.95 30.44
N VAL A 157 3.58 -10.15 29.88
CA VAL A 157 3.22 -10.36 28.48
C VAL A 157 1.93 -11.19 28.38
N VAL A 158 1.08 -10.84 27.41
CA VAL A 158 -0.15 -11.57 27.11
C VAL A 158 -0.03 -12.14 25.70
N PHE A 159 -0.47 -13.36 25.48
CA PHE A 159 -0.37 -14.08 24.22
C PHE A 159 -1.48 -15.11 24.08
N ALA A 160 -1.76 -15.56 22.86
CA ALA A 160 -2.69 -16.66 22.57
C ALA A 160 -1.98 -17.99 22.56
N GLY A 161 -2.66 -19.07 22.96
CA GLY A 161 -2.11 -20.42 22.92
C GLY A 161 -3.18 -21.51 22.99
N ILE A 162 -2.79 -22.77 22.66
CA ILE A 162 -3.66 -23.96 22.71
C ILE A 162 -3.43 -24.78 23.99
N ARG A 163 -3.21 -24.10 25.12
CA ARG A 163 -2.80 -24.72 26.39
C ARG A 163 -3.95 -25.32 27.18
N ASN A 164 -5.20 -24.93 26.87
CA ASN A 164 -6.41 -25.46 27.52
C ASN A 164 -6.83 -26.81 26.92
N THR A 165 -6.18 -27.88 27.35
CA THR A 165 -6.43 -29.26 26.85
C THR A 165 -7.80 -29.82 27.23
N ASN A 166 -8.54 -29.18 28.15
CA ASN A 166 -9.89 -29.58 28.56
C ASN A 166 -10.98 -28.84 27.79
N GLY A 167 -10.61 -27.84 26.97
CA GLY A 167 -11.52 -27.05 26.16
C GLY A 167 -12.00 -27.77 24.90
N PRO A 168 -12.88 -27.14 24.13
CA PRO A 168 -13.34 -27.64 22.84
C PRO A 168 -12.18 -27.77 21.84
N VAL A 169 -12.32 -28.70 20.89
CA VAL A 169 -11.32 -29.00 19.85
C VAL A 169 -11.74 -28.35 18.54
N TYR A 170 -10.82 -27.60 17.93
CA TYR A 170 -11.03 -26.95 16.65
C TYR A 170 -10.86 -27.93 15.48
N GLY A 171 -11.87 -28.07 14.64
CA GLY A 171 -11.88 -29.02 13.52
C GLY A 171 -10.75 -28.82 12.52
N TRP A 172 -10.32 -27.58 12.29
CA TRP A 172 -9.25 -27.21 11.34
C TRP A 172 -7.94 -27.98 11.57
N ASN A 173 -7.45 -28.02 12.80
CA ASN A 173 -6.14 -28.56 13.15
C ASN A 173 -6.18 -29.64 14.24
N GLN A 174 -7.37 -30.00 14.74
CA GLN A 174 -7.57 -30.98 15.84
C GLN A 174 -6.83 -30.59 17.13
N LYS A 175 -6.73 -29.30 17.42
CA LYS A 175 -6.14 -28.74 18.63
C LYS A 175 -7.20 -28.03 19.49
N PRO A 176 -6.95 -27.81 20.80
CA PRO A 176 -7.82 -26.98 21.63
C PRO A 176 -8.06 -25.60 21.01
N TYR A 177 -9.17 -24.98 21.37
CA TYR A 177 -9.43 -23.58 21.04
C TYR A 177 -8.37 -22.69 21.67
N LEU A 178 -8.19 -21.51 21.08
CA LEU A 178 -7.25 -20.51 21.57
C LEU A 178 -7.83 -19.79 22.78
N ASP A 179 -7.04 -19.72 23.84
CA ASP A 179 -7.26 -18.86 25.00
C ASP A 179 -6.11 -17.85 25.10
N LEU A 180 -6.37 -16.72 25.76
CA LEU A 180 -5.33 -15.79 26.18
C LEU A 180 -4.66 -16.27 27.48
N PHE A 181 -3.34 -16.16 27.50
CA PHE A 181 -2.48 -16.46 28.65
C PHE A 181 -1.66 -15.24 29.00
N VAL A 182 -1.26 -15.15 30.25
CA VAL A 182 -0.33 -14.13 30.76
C VAL A 182 0.89 -14.83 31.37
N GLY A 183 2.06 -14.23 31.17
CA GLY A 183 3.31 -14.77 31.67
C GLY A 183 4.36 -13.68 31.88
N ASP A 184 5.52 -14.11 32.38
CA ASP A 184 6.70 -13.26 32.52
C ASP A 184 7.75 -13.66 31.51
N VAL A 185 8.65 -12.73 31.18
CA VAL A 185 9.84 -13.03 30.36
C VAL A 185 11.07 -13.00 31.27
N SER A 186 11.79 -14.11 31.34
CA SER A 186 13.03 -14.20 32.13
C SER A 186 14.16 -13.38 31.49
N ASP A 187 15.24 -13.12 32.27
CA ASP A 187 16.45 -12.47 31.75
C ASP A 187 17.08 -13.21 30.55
N GLU A 188 16.82 -14.51 30.43
CA GLU A 188 17.27 -15.33 29.31
C GLU A 188 16.32 -15.24 28.10
N GLY A 189 15.24 -14.44 28.16
CA GLY A 189 14.24 -14.31 27.11
C GLY A 189 13.27 -15.49 26.98
N LEU A 190 13.13 -16.31 28.03
CA LEU A 190 12.21 -17.44 28.07
C LEU A 190 10.87 -17.03 28.70
N LEU A 191 9.78 -17.60 28.21
CA LEU A 191 8.46 -17.45 28.77
C LEU A 191 8.34 -18.31 30.04
N VAL A 192 7.99 -17.70 31.17
CA VAL A 192 7.87 -18.33 32.49
C VAL A 192 6.60 -17.87 33.20
N ASN A 193 6.22 -18.53 34.30
CA ASN A 193 5.06 -18.18 35.13
C ASN A 193 3.77 -18.02 34.33
N VAL A 194 3.54 -18.91 33.36
CA VAL A 194 2.37 -18.83 32.47
C VAL A 194 1.13 -19.32 33.18
N GLU A 195 0.08 -18.51 33.13
CA GLU A 195 -1.25 -18.81 33.67
C GLU A 195 -2.35 -18.32 32.71
N PRO A 196 -3.60 -18.85 32.80
CA PRO A 196 -4.73 -18.29 32.04
C PRO A 196 -4.90 -16.81 32.36
N PHE A 197 -5.25 -16.00 31.33
CA PHE A 197 -5.29 -14.56 31.48
C PHE A 197 -6.46 -14.08 32.35
N SER A 198 -7.69 -14.46 32.02
CA SER A 198 -8.90 -14.07 32.77
C SER A 198 -10.08 -14.97 32.40
N GLU A 199 -10.87 -15.38 33.39
CA GLU A 199 -12.09 -16.15 33.17
C GLU A 199 -13.21 -15.30 32.52
N GLU A 200 -13.17 -13.98 32.68
CA GLU A 200 -14.12 -13.06 32.04
C GLU A 200 -13.80 -12.84 30.56
N ILE A 201 -12.55 -13.10 30.17
CA ILE A 201 -12.07 -12.91 28.79
C ILE A 201 -12.08 -14.22 28.02
N ASN A 202 -11.52 -15.29 28.55
CA ASN A 202 -11.50 -16.61 27.91
C ASN A 202 -12.89 -17.26 27.96
N THR A 203 -13.36 -17.75 26.83
CA THR A 203 -14.70 -18.37 26.68
C THR A 203 -14.60 -19.74 26.00
N ASP A 204 -15.73 -20.31 25.62
CA ASP A 204 -15.78 -21.54 24.82
C ASP A 204 -15.53 -21.30 23.31
N THR A 205 -15.04 -20.10 22.92
CA THR A 205 -14.64 -19.77 21.54
C THR A 205 -13.14 -19.47 21.48
N HIS A 206 -12.63 -18.94 20.36
CA HIS A 206 -11.23 -18.53 20.26
C HIS A 206 -11.06 -17.09 20.72
N GLU A 207 -10.15 -16.83 21.66
CA GLU A 207 -9.63 -15.51 21.98
C GLU A 207 -8.17 -15.41 21.57
N ALA A 208 -7.81 -14.27 20.92
CA ALA A 208 -6.44 -14.02 20.51
C ALA A 208 -6.14 -12.52 20.38
N PHE A 209 -4.87 -12.17 20.19
CA PHE A 209 -4.38 -10.83 19.84
C PHE A 209 -4.97 -9.71 20.70
N ALA A 210 -4.50 -9.59 21.91
CA ALA A 210 -4.82 -8.47 22.77
C ALA A 210 -3.84 -7.31 22.57
N VAL A 211 -4.32 -6.07 22.64
CA VAL A 211 -3.51 -4.85 22.77
C VAL A 211 -4.05 -4.00 23.91
N PHE A 212 -3.17 -3.35 24.63
CA PHE A 212 -3.50 -2.62 25.85
C PHE A 212 -3.17 -1.15 25.69
N THR A 213 -3.96 -0.29 26.35
CA THR A 213 -3.61 1.12 26.55
C THR A 213 -2.38 1.23 27.45
N LYS A 214 -1.66 2.36 27.39
CA LYS A 214 -0.42 2.61 28.15
C LYS A 214 -0.59 2.54 29.65
N ASP A 215 -1.79 2.84 30.13
CA ASP A 215 -2.15 2.73 31.55
C ASP A 215 -2.54 1.31 31.98
N GLY A 216 -2.59 0.37 31.03
CA GLY A 216 -2.95 -1.03 31.27
C GLY A 216 -4.40 -1.28 31.66
N LYS A 217 -5.28 -0.27 31.53
CA LYS A 217 -6.67 -0.33 32.02
C LYS A 217 -7.70 -0.62 30.95
N THR A 218 -7.36 -0.50 29.68
CA THR A 218 -8.23 -0.86 28.55
C THR A 218 -7.52 -1.85 27.67
N MET A 219 -8.20 -2.89 27.22
CA MET A 219 -7.72 -3.81 26.21
C MET A 219 -8.68 -3.88 25.02
N TYR A 220 -8.11 -4.12 23.86
CA TYR A 220 -8.80 -4.55 22.66
C TYR A 220 -8.30 -5.94 22.29
N PHE A 221 -9.21 -6.85 21.98
CA PHE A 221 -8.84 -8.23 21.63
C PHE A 221 -9.83 -8.80 20.62
N ASN A 222 -9.45 -9.81 19.91
CA ASN A 222 -10.38 -10.51 19.04
C ASN A 222 -10.89 -11.80 19.68
N ARG A 223 -12.19 -12.07 19.40
CA ARG A 223 -12.89 -13.29 19.78
C ARG A 223 -13.72 -13.78 18.61
N THR A 224 -13.78 -15.10 18.41
CA THR A 224 -14.71 -15.70 17.45
C THR A 224 -16.14 -15.55 17.95
N SER A 225 -17.05 -15.08 17.10
CA SER A 225 -18.47 -14.98 17.41
C SER A 225 -19.07 -16.34 17.74
N ASP A 226 -19.92 -16.40 18.76
CA ASP A 226 -20.77 -17.56 19.04
C ASP A 226 -21.92 -17.72 18.03
N LYS A 227 -22.25 -16.63 17.33
CA LYS A 227 -23.26 -16.61 16.28
C LYS A 227 -22.69 -17.08 14.95
N ARG A 228 -23.36 -18.05 14.33
CA ARG A 228 -23.05 -18.53 13.01
C ARG A 228 -24.04 -17.98 11.99
N VAL A 229 -23.55 -17.66 10.81
CA VAL A 229 -24.34 -17.23 9.67
C VAL A 229 -24.15 -18.18 8.49
N VAL A 230 -25.16 -18.29 7.65
CA VAL A 230 -25.10 -19.11 6.44
C VAL A 230 -25.06 -18.18 5.23
N VAL A 231 -24.00 -18.27 4.44
CA VAL A 231 -23.84 -17.54 3.18
C VAL A 231 -23.50 -18.56 2.09
N GLU A 232 -24.26 -18.53 1.00
CA GLU A 232 -24.10 -19.46 -0.15
C GLU A 232 -24.10 -20.95 0.24
N GLY A 233 -24.76 -21.27 1.38
CA GLY A 233 -24.87 -22.65 1.87
C GLY A 233 -23.74 -23.12 2.78
N GLU A 234 -22.75 -22.27 3.05
CA GLU A 234 -21.69 -22.50 4.02
C GLU A 234 -22.01 -21.79 5.35
N GLU A 235 -21.82 -22.50 6.46
CA GLU A 235 -22.00 -21.97 7.81
C GLU A 235 -20.64 -21.55 8.37
N PHE A 236 -20.54 -20.29 8.81
CA PHE A 236 -19.32 -19.76 9.42
C PHE A 236 -19.61 -18.80 10.58
N ALA A 237 -18.60 -18.61 11.44
CA ALA A 237 -18.57 -17.58 12.47
C ALA A 237 -17.47 -16.60 12.14
N THR A 238 -17.73 -15.31 12.32
CA THR A 238 -16.75 -14.23 12.10
C THR A 238 -15.90 -14.02 13.35
N VAL A 239 -14.71 -13.49 13.16
CA VAL A 239 -13.88 -12.95 14.25
C VAL A 239 -14.27 -11.49 14.46
N LYS A 240 -14.45 -11.09 15.70
CA LYS A 240 -14.86 -9.74 16.09
C LYS A 240 -13.89 -9.13 17.08
N LEU A 241 -13.81 -7.80 17.10
CA LEU A 241 -13.07 -7.06 18.12
C LEU A 241 -13.95 -6.70 19.28
N PHE A 242 -13.39 -6.87 20.47
CA PHE A 242 -13.97 -6.51 21.75
C PHE A 242 -13.08 -5.51 22.47
N LYS A 243 -13.72 -4.66 23.27
CA LYS A 243 -13.08 -3.81 24.29
C LYS A 243 -13.41 -4.36 25.66
N ALA A 244 -12.44 -4.35 26.56
CA ALA A 244 -12.65 -4.63 27.99
C ALA A 244 -11.92 -3.61 28.85
N GLU A 245 -12.38 -3.43 30.09
CA GLU A 245 -11.84 -2.47 31.06
C GLU A 245 -11.36 -3.19 32.32
N TYR A 246 -10.19 -2.79 32.81
CA TYR A 246 -9.60 -3.34 34.05
C TYR A 246 -9.99 -2.47 35.25
N VAL A 247 -10.88 -2.98 36.10
CA VAL A 247 -11.43 -2.29 37.26
C VAL A 247 -11.39 -3.25 38.44
N ASP A 248 -10.91 -2.77 39.59
CA ASP A 248 -10.84 -3.52 40.86
C ASP A 248 -10.17 -4.91 40.66
N ASP A 249 -9.02 -4.93 39.99
CA ASP A 249 -8.21 -6.11 39.69
C ASP A 249 -8.90 -7.18 38.82
N LYS A 250 -9.92 -6.78 38.05
CA LYS A 250 -10.65 -7.66 37.13
C LYS A 250 -10.90 -7.02 35.78
N TRP A 251 -10.92 -7.83 34.75
CA TRP A 251 -11.41 -7.42 33.43
C TRP A 251 -12.94 -7.46 33.45
N THR A 252 -13.55 -6.32 33.08
CA THR A 252 -15.01 -6.11 33.09
C THR A 252 -15.44 -5.35 31.83
N ASN A 253 -16.74 -5.08 31.72
CA ASN A 253 -17.29 -4.26 30.61
C ASN A 253 -16.85 -4.76 29.23
N VAL A 254 -16.89 -6.08 29.02
CA VAL A 254 -16.53 -6.69 27.72
C VAL A 254 -17.63 -6.36 26.70
N VAL A 255 -17.31 -5.54 25.71
CA VAL A 255 -18.25 -5.08 24.69
C VAL A 255 -17.69 -5.31 23.28
N GLU A 256 -18.54 -5.78 22.37
CA GLU A 256 -18.25 -5.85 20.94
C GLU A 256 -18.13 -4.44 20.36
N LEU A 257 -17.14 -4.19 19.49
CA LEU A 257 -16.97 -2.88 18.87
C LEU A 257 -18.05 -2.64 17.79
N PRO A 258 -18.56 -1.39 17.65
CA PRO A 258 -19.76 -1.10 16.88
C PRO A 258 -19.62 -1.30 15.36
N PHE A 259 -18.39 -1.38 14.85
CA PHE A 259 -18.09 -1.61 13.43
C PHE A 259 -17.85 -3.09 13.09
N CYS A 260 -18.06 -4.01 14.05
CA CYS A 260 -18.03 -5.45 13.80
C CYS A 260 -19.29 -5.93 13.07
N SER A 261 -19.20 -7.09 12.44
CA SER A 261 -20.29 -7.67 11.65
C SER A 261 -20.37 -9.19 11.80
N ASP A 262 -21.55 -9.74 11.55
CA ASP A 262 -21.72 -11.19 11.42
C ASP A 262 -21.28 -11.71 10.04
N TYR A 263 -20.95 -10.82 9.07
CA TYR A 263 -20.66 -11.17 7.67
C TYR A 263 -19.21 -10.97 7.23
N TYR A 264 -18.40 -10.33 8.06
CA TYR A 264 -16.96 -10.16 7.84
C TYR A 264 -16.22 -10.20 9.16
N SER A 265 -14.95 -10.56 9.10
CA SER A 265 -14.08 -10.67 10.26
C SER A 265 -13.26 -9.40 10.46
N ILE A 266 -13.00 -9.08 11.74
CA ILE A 266 -12.06 -8.03 12.14
C ILE A 266 -11.13 -8.63 13.20
N GLN A 267 -9.81 -8.51 12.99
CA GLN A 267 -8.84 -9.19 13.85
C GLN A 267 -7.52 -8.42 13.98
N SER A 268 -6.65 -8.88 14.87
CA SER A 268 -5.30 -8.36 15.07
C SER A 268 -5.27 -6.85 15.40
N PRO A 269 -5.86 -6.41 16.52
CA PRO A 269 -5.89 -5.02 16.90
C PRO A 269 -4.51 -4.47 17.24
N ALA A 270 -4.26 -3.19 16.91
CA ALA A 270 -3.08 -2.45 17.33
C ALA A 270 -3.41 -0.97 17.55
N LEU A 271 -2.87 -0.37 18.60
CA LEU A 271 -3.03 1.06 18.88
C LEU A 271 -1.85 1.85 18.32
N ASN A 272 -2.13 3.08 17.84
CA ASN A 272 -1.05 4.02 17.61
C ASN A 272 -0.52 4.57 18.96
N ASN A 273 0.62 5.26 18.89
CA ASN A 273 1.28 5.75 20.09
C ASN A 273 0.43 6.78 20.89
N GLU A 274 -0.41 7.56 20.24
CA GLU A 274 -1.31 8.54 20.87
C GLU A 274 -2.61 7.92 21.40
N GLU A 275 -2.86 6.62 21.13
CA GLU A 275 -4.10 5.91 21.45
C GLU A 275 -5.37 6.54 20.83
N THR A 276 -5.18 7.26 19.73
CA THR A 276 -6.25 7.92 18.97
C THR A 276 -6.69 7.13 17.73
N LYS A 277 -6.00 6.03 17.42
CA LYS A 277 -6.32 5.14 16.30
C LYS A 277 -6.18 3.69 16.71
N LEU A 278 -7.19 2.91 16.32
CA LEU A 278 -7.15 1.45 16.41
C LEU A 278 -7.00 0.87 15.01
N TYR A 279 -5.86 0.22 14.75
CA TYR A 279 -5.57 -0.50 13.52
C TYR A 279 -6.02 -1.95 13.64
N PHE A 280 -6.39 -2.57 12.53
CA PHE A 280 -6.83 -3.98 12.49
C PHE A 280 -6.77 -4.54 11.08
N ALA A 281 -6.87 -5.85 10.94
CA ALA A 281 -7.06 -6.55 9.67
C ALA A 281 -8.52 -6.94 9.48
N SER A 282 -9.05 -6.85 8.26
CA SER A 282 -10.45 -7.20 7.96
C SER A 282 -10.66 -7.60 6.49
N ASP A 283 -11.65 -8.46 6.26
CA ASP A 283 -12.22 -8.79 4.95
C ASP A 283 -13.55 -8.05 4.68
N MET A 284 -13.75 -6.90 5.36
CA MET A 284 -14.94 -6.06 5.18
C MET A 284 -15.07 -5.50 3.76
N PRO A 285 -16.27 -5.05 3.34
CA PRO A 285 -16.44 -4.41 2.04
C PRO A 285 -15.46 -3.25 1.82
N GLY A 286 -14.79 -3.26 0.66
CA GLY A 286 -13.76 -2.27 0.30
C GLY A 286 -12.33 -2.77 0.45
N THR A 287 -12.12 -4.05 0.78
CA THR A 287 -10.81 -4.71 0.68
C THR A 287 -10.34 -4.83 -0.77
N LEU A 288 -9.02 -4.80 -0.95
CA LEU A 288 -8.35 -5.09 -2.22
C LEU A 288 -8.13 -6.61 -2.40
N GLY A 289 -7.97 -7.31 -1.29
CA GLY A 289 -7.64 -8.72 -1.22
C GLY A 289 -8.49 -9.55 -0.26
N SER A 290 -7.84 -10.52 0.38
CA SER A 290 -8.49 -11.42 1.34
C SER A 290 -8.67 -10.78 2.71
N LEU A 291 -7.64 -10.09 3.18
CA LEU A 291 -7.60 -9.35 4.44
C LEU A 291 -6.72 -8.13 4.24
N ASP A 292 -7.30 -6.95 4.45
CA ASP A 292 -6.62 -5.68 4.35
C ASP A 292 -6.41 -5.07 5.74
N LEU A 293 -5.42 -4.20 5.87
CA LEU A 293 -5.24 -3.36 7.04
C LEU A 293 -6.10 -2.10 6.94
N PHE A 294 -6.81 -1.82 8.03
CA PHE A 294 -7.64 -0.65 8.25
C PHE A 294 -7.29 0.04 9.55
N TYR A 295 -7.81 1.23 9.77
CA TYR A 295 -7.89 1.85 11.09
C TYR A 295 -9.22 2.57 11.28
N VAL A 296 -9.61 2.74 12.55
CA VAL A 296 -10.64 3.69 12.99
C VAL A 296 -10.03 4.73 13.90
N THR A 297 -10.57 5.95 13.88
CA THR A 297 -10.24 6.97 14.88
C THR A 297 -10.96 6.63 16.19
N ILE A 298 -10.28 6.77 17.32
CA ILE A 298 -10.87 6.73 18.67
C ILE A 298 -11.11 8.18 19.07
N ASN A 299 -12.38 8.57 19.25
CA ASN A 299 -12.76 9.92 19.64
C ASN A 299 -12.60 10.12 21.14
N GLU A 300 -12.51 11.38 21.61
CA GLU A 300 -12.36 11.72 23.04
C GLU A 300 -13.53 11.23 23.91
N ASP A 301 -14.72 11.07 23.32
CA ASP A 301 -15.89 10.51 24.01
C ASP A 301 -15.94 8.97 24.03
N GLY A 302 -14.90 8.30 23.50
CA GLY A 302 -14.79 6.85 23.41
C GLY A 302 -15.55 6.21 22.25
N THR A 303 -16.15 7.00 21.36
CA THR A 303 -16.75 6.52 20.12
C THR A 303 -15.70 6.29 19.04
N TYR A 304 -16.08 5.63 17.94
CA TYR A 304 -15.18 5.29 16.84
C TYR A 304 -15.63 5.96 15.55
N GLY A 305 -14.65 6.38 14.74
CA GLY A 305 -14.89 6.83 13.38
C GLY A 305 -15.16 5.67 12.42
N GLU A 306 -15.43 5.99 11.15
CA GLU A 306 -15.58 4.99 10.09
C GLU A 306 -14.24 4.29 9.79
N PRO A 307 -14.26 2.98 9.44
CA PRO A 307 -13.07 2.25 9.02
C PRO A 307 -12.44 2.84 7.75
N VAL A 308 -11.13 3.08 7.79
CA VAL A 308 -10.33 3.61 6.69
C VAL A 308 -9.32 2.58 6.25
N ASN A 309 -9.40 2.14 4.99
CA ASN A 309 -8.42 1.24 4.36
C ASN A 309 -7.06 1.94 4.20
N LEU A 310 -5.93 1.28 4.49
CA LEU A 310 -4.59 1.86 4.37
C LEU A 310 -4.10 2.02 2.92
N GLY A 311 -4.85 1.49 1.93
CA GLY A 311 -4.61 1.68 0.51
C GLY A 311 -3.55 0.76 -0.10
N GLU A 312 -3.37 0.90 -1.42
CA GLU A 312 -2.60 -0.01 -2.27
C GLU A 312 -1.08 -0.05 -2.00
N ASN A 313 -0.54 0.91 -1.27
CA ASN A 313 0.86 0.85 -0.86
C ASN A 313 1.09 -0.25 0.19
N ILE A 314 0.10 -0.46 1.06
CA ILE A 314 0.17 -1.43 2.16
C ILE A 314 -0.59 -2.71 1.80
N ASN A 315 -1.83 -2.57 1.33
CA ASN A 315 -2.72 -3.69 1.06
C ASN A 315 -2.53 -4.24 -0.36
N THR A 316 -2.61 -5.56 -0.50
CA THR A 316 -2.44 -6.28 -1.76
C THR A 316 -3.69 -7.09 -2.12
N LYS A 317 -3.61 -7.97 -3.12
CA LYS A 317 -4.68 -8.94 -3.43
C LYS A 317 -4.74 -10.12 -2.47
N HIS A 318 -3.84 -10.20 -1.51
CA HIS A 318 -3.72 -11.31 -0.57
C HIS A 318 -3.99 -10.86 0.86
N ARG A 319 -3.18 -11.27 1.83
CA ARG A 319 -3.44 -11.01 3.24
C ARG A 319 -2.43 -10.03 3.81
N GLU A 320 -2.90 -8.99 4.47
CA GLU A 320 -2.15 -8.11 5.34
C GLU A 320 -2.75 -8.19 6.75
N GLN A 321 -1.92 -8.56 7.74
CA GLN A 321 -2.36 -8.86 9.10
C GLN A 321 -1.34 -8.41 10.15
N PHE A 322 -1.73 -8.46 11.42
CA PHE A 322 -0.85 -8.25 12.58
C PHE A 322 -0.13 -6.89 12.55
N PRO A 323 -0.87 -5.78 12.44
CA PRO A 323 -0.26 -4.47 12.51
C PRO A 323 0.37 -4.21 13.88
N PHE A 324 1.48 -3.47 13.89
CA PHE A 324 2.10 -2.91 15.08
C PHE A 324 2.65 -1.52 14.74
N ILE A 325 2.34 -0.51 15.57
CA ILE A 325 2.80 0.86 15.36
C ILE A 325 3.89 1.18 16.36
N SER A 326 5.08 1.52 15.87
CA SER A 326 6.21 1.89 16.70
C SER A 326 6.06 3.30 17.30
N LEU A 327 6.89 3.65 18.29
CA LEU A 327 6.98 5.02 18.84
C LEU A 327 7.38 6.08 17.81
N LYS A 328 7.91 5.66 16.66
CA LYS A 328 8.27 6.53 15.53
C LYS A 328 7.20 6.56 14.44
N ASP A 329 6.01 6.05 14.73
CA ASP A 329 4.89 5.94 13.79
C ASP A 329 5.20 5.05 12.57
N GLU A 330 6.12 4.09 12.72
CA GLU A 330 6.44 3.05 11.73
C GLU A 330 5.39 1.94 11.83
N LEU A 331 4.84 1.51 10.70
CA LEU A 331 3.89 0.38 10.64
C LEU A 331 4.66 -0.91 10.34
N TYR A 332 4.62 -1.85 11.28
CA TYR A 332 5.04 -3.23 11.07
C TYR A 332 3.80 -4.10 10.84
N PHE A 333 3.87 -5.04 9.91
CA PHE A 333 2.74 -5.93 9.62
C PHE A 333 3.24 -7.19 8.91
N ALA A 334 2.40 -8.22 8.83
CA ALA A 334 2.70 -9.43 8.07
C ALA A 334 1.86 -9.50 6.80
N SER A 335 2.48 -9.93 5.70
CA SER A 335 1.81 -10.08 4.39
C SER A 335 2.35 -11.29 3.63
N ASP A 336 1.47 -11.96 2.88
CA ASP A 336 1.83 -12.98 1.88
C ASP A 336 1.68 -12.46 0.44
N GLY A 337 1.21 -11.23 0.25
CA GLY A 337 1.03 -10.61 -1.06
C GLY A 337 2.23 -9.78 -1.54
N HIS A 338 3.03 -9.22 -0.64
CA HIS A 338 4.28 -8.54 -0.98
C HIS A 338 5.38 -9.56 -1.31
N GLN A 339 6.40 -9.13 -2.07
CA GLN A 339 7.52 -10.01 -2.40
C GLN A 339 8.29 -10.42 -1.13
N GLY A 340 8.38 -11.72 -0.89
CA GLY A 340 8.94 -12.29 0.32
C GLY A 340 9.47 -13.71 0.17
N PHE A 341 9.69 -14.35 1.31
CA PHE A 341 10.31 -15.67 1.43
C PHE A 341 9.31 -16.83 1.30
N GLY A 342 8.01 -16.59 1.56
CA GLY A 342 7.05 -17.69 1.47
C GLY A 342 5.65 -17.40 1.94
N GLY A 343 5.30 -17.82 3.15
CA GLY A 343 4.02 -17.56 3.78
C GLY A 343 3.85 -16.09 4.16
N LEU A 344 3.32 -15.80 5.34
CA LEU A 344 3.32 -14.45 5.86
C LEU A 344 4.75 -14.03 6.21
N ASP A 345 5.21 -12.95 5.63
CA ASP A 345 6.48 -12.30 5.95
C ASP A 345 6.23 -10.98 6.68
N VAL A 346 7.08 -10.62 7.62
CA VAL A 346 7.02 -9.34 8.33
C VAL A 346 7.66 -8.24 7.50
N PHE A 347 6.93 -7.12 7.39
CA PHE A 347 7.36 -5.91 6.70
C PHE A 347 7.32 -4.70 7.63
N VAL A 348 8.04 -3.66 7.27
CA VAL A 348 7.95 -2.32 7.86
C VAL A 348 7.63 -1.30 6.79
N SER A 349 6.72 -0.38 7.07
CA SER A 349 6.45 0.79 6.24
C SER A 349 6.65 2.06 7.05
N TYR A 350 7.36 3.00 6.47
CA TYR A 350 7.65 4.29 7.07
C TYR A 350 6.60 5.32 6.63
N LYS A 351 6.18 6.16 7.56
CA LYS A 351 5.18 7.20 7.29
C LYS A 351 5.85 8.49 6.85
N SER A 352 5.37 9.06 5.75
CA SER A 352 5.77 10.37 5.25
C SER A 352 4.52 11.15 4.85
N ASN A 353 4.44 12.42 5.26
CA ASN A 353 3.27 13.28 5.00
C ASN A 353 1.90 12.65 5.34
N GLY A 354 1.86 11.87 6.42
CA GLY A 354 0.64 11.23 6.89
C GLY A 354 0.26 9.93 6.18
N GLN A 355 1.02 9.49 5.16
CA GLN A 355 0.80 8.26 4.42
C GLN A 355 1.94 7.26 4.62
N TYR A 356 1.62 5.97 4.60
CA TYR A 356 2.61 4.90 4.62
C TYR A 356 3.15 4.65 3.21
N GLY A 357 4.48 4.53 3.11
CA GLY A 357 5.19 4.23 1.86
C GLY A 357 5.23 2.74 1.53
N VAL A 358 6.01 2.39 0.49
CA VAL A 358 6.21 0.99 0.08
C VAL A 358 6.87 0.20 1.21
N PRO A 359 6.31 -0.97 1.59
CA PRO A 359 6.87 -1.76 2.68
C PRO A 359 8.23 -2.38 2.36
N GLU A 360 9.08 -2.46 3.37
CA GLU A 360 10.38 -3.14 3.34
C GLU A 360 10.28 -4.45 4.12
N ASN A 361 10.73 -5.56 3.52
CA ASN A 361 10.80 -6.87 4.18
C ASN A 361 11.91 -6.89 5.23
N LEU A 362 11.69 -7.46 6.41
CA LEU A 362 12.67 -7.49 7.51
C LEU A 362 13.84 -8.46 7.29
N GLY A 363 13.81 -9.29 6.25
CA GLY A 363 14.91 -10.20 5.89
C GLY A 363 14.86 -11.58 6.53
N GLU A 364 15.83 -12.41 6.15
CA GLU A 364 15.84 -13.86 6.43
C GLU A 364 16.02 -14.24 7.91
N GLU A 365 16.44 -13.32 8.76
CA GLU A 365 16.54 -13.59 10.20
C GLU A 365 15.16 -13.64 10.85
N ILE A 366 14.24 -12.80 10.39
CA ILE A 366 12.84 -12.78 10.85
C ILE A 366 11.96 -13.64 9.94
N ASN A 367 12.08 -13.52 8.61
CA ASN A 367 11.21 -14.13 7.64
C ASN A 367 11.75 -15.43 7.05
N THR A 368 10.86 -16.38 6.83
CA THR A 368 11.17 -17.72 6.29
C THR A 368 10.17 -18.11 5.20
N GLY A 369 10.26 -19.31 4.67
CA GLY A 369 9.26 -19.86 3.76
C GLY A 369 7.93 -20.25 4.42
N TYR A 370 7.77 -20.01 5.72
CA TYR A 370 6.59 -20.26 6.54
C TYR A 370 5.94 -18.94 6.98
N ASP A 371 4.89 -19.01 7.82
CA ASP A 371 4.31 -17.79 8.36
C ASP A 371 5.18 -17.21 9.47
N ASP A 372 5.57 -15.94 9.31
CA ASP A 372 6.28 -15.13 10.28
C ASP A 372 5.45 -13.86 10.50
N PHE A 373 5.01 -13.58 11.76
CA PHE A 373 3.97 -12.60 12.01
C PHE A 373 3.98 -12.07 13.45
N ALA A 374 3.06 -11.16 13.76
CA ALA A 374 2.86 -10.55 15.08
C ALA A 374 4.17 -10.02 15.68
N PHE A 375 4.91 -9.25 14.88
CA PHE A 375 6.19 -8.66 15.26
C PHE A 375 5.95 -7.41 16.11
N VAL A 376 6.52 -7.40 17.32
CA VAL A 376 6.42 -6.30 18.28
C VAL A 376 7.74 -6.07 18.98
N PHE A 377 7.97 -4.89 19.50
CA PHE A 377 9.16 -4.59 20.30
C PHE A 377 8.87 -3.54 21.40
N ASP A 378 9.75 -3.49 22.39
CA ASP A 378 9.66 -2.63 23.55
C ASP A 378 9.91 -1.15 23.21
N LYS A 379 9.71 -0.27 24.19
CA LYS A 379 9.92 1.18 24.05
C LYS A 379 11.37 1.55 23.68
N SER A 380 12.36 0.72 24.00
CA SER A 380 13.75 0.95 23.58
C SER A 380 13.96 0.69 22.09
N GLY A 381 13.08 -0.06 21.46
CA GLY A 381 13.19 -0.54 20.10
C GLY A 381 14.31 -1.57 19.90
N LYS A 382 14.87 -2.11 20.98
CA LYS A 382 15.99 -3.07 20.93
C LYS A 382 15.55 -4.51 21.15
N TYR A 383 14.64 -4.74 22.09
CA TYR A 383 14.16 -6.05 22.46
C TYR A 383 12.73 -6.25 21.95
N GLY A 384 12.43 -7.40 21.39
CA GLY A 384 11.10 -7.64 20.87
C GLY A 384 10.78 -9.11 20.68
N TYR A 385 9.62 -9.34 20.09
CA TYR A 385 9.03 -10.67 19.92
C TYR A 385 8.37 -10.77 18.56
N PHE A 386 8.33 -11.99 18.03
CA PHE A 386 7.55 -12.32 16.86
C PHE A 386 7.05 -13.77 16.96
N SER A 387 6.10 -14.10 16.14
CA SER A 387 5.54 -15.45 16.04
C SER A 387 5.94 -16.09 14.73
N SER A 388 6.18 -17.41 14.75
CA SER A 388 6.50 -18.15 13.54
C SER A 388 6.12 -19.62 13.66
N ASN A 389 5.62 -20.21 12.57
CA ASN A 389 5.33 -21.63 12.48
C ASN A 389 6.42 -22.43 11.74
N ARG A 390 7.65 -21.88 11.63
CA ARG A 390 8.82 -22.53 11.00
C ARG A 390 9.22 -23.87 11.59
N LYS A 391 8.71 -24.24 12.78
CA LYS A 391 8.91 -25.52 13.46
C LYS A 391 7.63 -26.38 13.51
N GLY A 392 6.62 -26.05 12.73
CA GLY A 392 5.37 -26.81 12.58
C GLY A 392 4.15 -26.09 13.15
N LEU A 393 4.07 -25.89 14.47
CA LEU A 393 3.05 -25.05 15.11
C LEU A 393 3.59 -23.63 15.32
N ASP A 394 2.66 -22.70 15.55
CA ASP A 394 3.01 -21.34 15.93
C ASP A 394 3.82 -21.34 17.22
N ASN A 395 4.87 -20.55 17.27
CA ASN A 395 5.74 -20.40 18.42
C ASN A 395 6.18 -18.96 18.58
N LEU A 396 6.39 -18.55 19.83
CA LEU A 396 6.95 -17.26 20.19
C LEU A 396 8.48 -17.29 20.14
N TYR A 397 9.03 -16.23 19.58
CA TYR A 397 10.47 -15.98 19.51
C TYR A 397 10.75 -14.60 20.12
N SER A 398 11.77 -14.54 21.00
CA SER A 398 12.35 -13.26 21.44
C SER A 398 13.52 -12.89 20.55
N PHE A 399 13.72 -11.60 20.33
CA PHE A 399 14.88 -11.10 19.58
C PHE A 399 15.51 -9.88 20.25
N VAL A 400 16.79 -9.72 19.93
CA VAL A 400 17.53 -8.48 20.13
C VAL A 400 17.91 -7.96 18.76
N ARG A 401 17.59 -6.68 18.46
CA ARG A 401 18.00 -6.07 17.20
C ARG A 401 19.10 -5.04 17.42
N THR A 402 20.07 -5.06 16.54
CA THR A 402 21.18 -4.09 16.51
C THR A 402 21.11 -3.30 15.23
N TYR A 403 21.10 -1.96 15.36
CA TYR A 403 21.12 -1.10 14.19
C TYR A 403 22.45 -1.23 13.43
N MET A 404 22.36 -1.54 12.14
CA MET A 404 23.50 -1.63 11.24
C MET A 404 23.73 -0.27 10.61
N SER A 405 24.86 0.36 10.83
CA SER A 405 25.18 1.74 10.38
C SER A 405 25.31 1.92 8.85
N LYS A 406 24.97 0.91 8.06
CA LYS A 406 25.00 0.96 6.60
C LYS A 406 23.57 1.15 6.06
N ARG A 407 23.07 2.37 6.07
CA ARG A 407 21.97 2.72 5.17
C ARG A 407 22.57 3.09 3.83
N ASN A 408 22.18 2.39 2.81
CA ASN A 408 22.31 2.88 1.46
C ASN A 408 21.37 4.07 1.34
N THR A 409 21.90 5.20 0.88
CA THR A 409 21.17 6.47 0.87
C THR A 409 21.25 7.14 -0.49
N ILE A 410 20.14 7.74 -0.89
CA ILE A 410 20.11 8.81 -1.87
C ILE A 410 20.08 10.09 -1.05
N GLU A 411 21.13 10.87 -1.11
CA GLU A 411 21.26 12.11 -0.35
C GLU A 411 21.88 13.23 -1.18
N GLY A 412 21.60 14.46 -0.82
CA GLY A 412 22.14 15.63 -1.49
C GLY A 412 21.66 16.93 -0.87
N GLU A 413 22.03 18.02 -1.49
CA GLU A 413 21.61 19.37 -1.13
C GLU A 413 20.76 19.99 -2.25
N ILE A 414 19.81 20.83 -1.88
CA ILE A 414 19.01 21.61 -2.84
C ILE A 414 19.48 23.05 -2.81
N ARG A 415 19.88 23.56 -3.98
CA ARG A 415 20.39 24.92 -4.14
C ARG A 415 19.71 25.64 -5.30
N ASP A 416 19.69 26.97 -5.21
CA ASP A 416 19.40 27.82 -6.37
C ASP A 416 20.57 27.73 -7.35
N LYS A 417 20.26 27.52 -8.62
CA LYS A 417 21.25 27.31 -9.68
C LYS A 417 22.14 28.55 -9.93
N ASN A 418 21.62 29.74 -9.69
CA ASN A 418 22.30 30.99 -10.00
C ASN A 418 23.02 31.58 -8.77
N SER A 419 22.33 31.62 -7.61
CA SER A 419 22.87 32.18 -6.38
C SER A 419 23.65 31.19 -5.54
N PHE A 420 23.48 29.87 -5.77
CA PHE A 420 24.00 28.75 -4.96
C PHE A 420 23.52 28.76 -3.50
N GLU A 421 22.50 29.55 -3.17
CA GLU A 421 21.88 29.55 -1.86
C GLU A 421 21.07 28.25 -1.65
N LEU A 422 21.07 27.77 -0.39
CA LEU A 422 20.27 26.61 0.01
C LEU A 422 18.77 26.92 -0.12
N LEU A 423 17.98 25.94 -0.53
CA LEU A 423 16.54 26.10 -0.76
C LEU A 423 15.71 25.29 0.26
N PRO A 424 15.63 25.72 1.53
CA PRO A 424 14.73 25.11 2.50
C PRO A 424 13.25 25.26 2.05
N GLY A 425 12.41 24.31 2.47
CA GLY A 425 11.00 24.25 2.05
C GLY A 425 10.76 23.65 0.67
N THR A 426 11.82 23.12 0.01
CA THR A 426 11.66 22.31 -1.19
C THR A 426 11.08 20.95 -0.81
N THR A 427 10.04 20.51 -1.49
CA THR A 427 9.52 19.15 -1.40
C THR A 427 10.31 18.26 -2.34
N VAL A 428 10.93 17.21 -1.80
CA VAL A 428 11.65 16.19 -2.57
C VAL A 428 10.91 14.87 -2.45
N THR A 429 10.64 14.23 -3.60
CA THR A 429 9.83 13.01 -3.68
C THR A 429 10.62 11.93 -4.42
N LEU A 430 10.62 10.73 -3.86
CA LEU A 430 11.26 9.55 -4.43
C LEU A 430 10.19 8.56 -4.92
N TYR A 431 10.33 8.11 -6.18
CA TYR A 431 9.46 7.12 -6.80
C TYR A 431 10.25 5.89 -7.23
N ASP A 432 9.59 4.74 -7.27
CA ASP A 432 10.15 3.51 -7.85
C ASP A 432 10.12 3.53 -9.40
N GLU A 433 10.63 2.47 -10.02
CA GLU A 433 10.65 2.31 -11.48
C GLU A 433 9.26 2.25 -12.14
N ARG A 434 8.19 2.04 -11.35
CA ARG A 434 6.78 2.04 -11.79
C ARG A 434 6.07 3.34 -11.48
N ASN A 435 6.79 4.41 -11.11
CA ASN A 435 6.26 5.70 -10.67
C ASN A 435 5.37 5.64 -9.41
N ARG A 436 5.52 4.63 -8.54
CA ARG A 436 4.84 4.59 -7.25
C ARG A 436 5.66 5.39 -6.24
N LEU A 437 4.98 6.16 -5.41
CA LEU A 437 5.59 6.92 -4.32
C LEU A 437 6.28 5.98 -3.34
N ILE A 438 7.57 6.20 -3.10
CA ILE A 438 8.34 5.50 -2.06
C ILE A 438 8.41 6.35 -0.80
N SER A 439 8.82 7.62 -0.95
CA SER A 439 9.00 8.54 0.17
C SER A 439 9.01 9.98 -0.30
N GLU A 440 8.66 10.90 0.60
CA GLU A 440 8.67 12.33 0.36
C GLU A 440 9.24 13.04 1.59
N THR A 441 9.94 14.14 1.41
CA THR A 441 10.48 14.97 2.49
C THR A 441 10.44 16.44 2.12
N VAL A 442 10.23 17.30 3.13
CA VAL A 442 10.40 18.74 2.98
C VAL A 442 11.74 19.14 3.54
N VAL A 443 12.57 19.74 2.71
CA VAL A 443 13.94 20.13 3.03
C VAL A 443 13.96 21.20 4.11
N GLY A 444 14.68 20.92 5.20
CA GLY A 444 14.87 21.84 6.31
C GLY A 444 15.91 22.95 6.04
N PRO A 445 16.27 23.76 7.07
CA PRO A 445 17.23 24.88 6.92
C PRO A 445 18.61 24.47 6.41
N SER A 446 19.01 23.20 6.60
CA SER A 446 20.29 22.69 6.11
C SER A 446 20.35 22.51 4.59
N GLY A 447 19.24 22.65 3.88
CA GLY A 447 19.15 22.40 2.46
C GLY A 447 19.29 20.92 2.06
N LYS A 448 19.40 19.99 3.02
CA LYS A 448 19.71 18.58 2.78
C LYS A 448 18.46 17.72 2.74
N TYR A 449 18.49 16.70 1.87
CA TYR A 449 17.51 15.62 1.84
C TYR A 449 18.22 14.26 1.91
N MET A 450 17.51 13.24 2.38
CA MET A 450 18.01 11.87 2.44
C MET A 450 16.85 10.89 2.37
N PHE A 451 17.00 9.85 1.54
CA PHE A 451 16.10 8.70 1.44
C PHE A 451 16.88 7.42 1.63
N SER A 452 16.24 6.39 2.16
CA SER A 452 16.76 5.03 2.08
C SER A 452 16.67 4.52 0.65
N SER A 453 17.65 3.76 0.22
CA SER A 453 17.73 3.22 -1.13
C SER A 453 18.12 1.74 -1.14
N ARG A 454 18.18 1.13 -2.31
CA ARG A 454 18.67 -0.24 -2.54
C ARG A 454 19.80 -0.21 -3.55
N PRO A 455 20.75 -1.16 -3.50
CA PRO A 455 21.78 -1.29 -4.53
C PRO A 455 21.21 -1.49 -5.92
N SER A 456 21.92 -1.00 -6.92
CA SER A 456 21.63 -1.22 -8.35
C SER A 456 20.16 -1.08 -8.70
N THR A 457 19.49 -0.09 -8.08
CA THR A 457 18.06 0.14 -8.20
C THR A 457 17.77 1.48 -8.83
N LYS A 458 16.83 1.50 -9.77
CA LYS A 458 16.41 2.70 -10.50
C LYS A 458 15.27 3.40 -9.75
N TYR A 459 15.43 4.71 -9.56
CA TYR A 459 14.48 5.59 -8.90
C TYR A 459 14.21 6.82 -9.75
N ARG A 460 13.04 7.44 -9.60
CA ARG A 460 12.77 8.78 -10.09
C ARG A 460 12.75 9.74 -8.91
N LEU A 461 13.63 10.73 -8.97
CA LEU A 461 13.75 11.79 -7.97
C LEU A 461 13.10 13.05 -8.53
N GLU A 462 12.22 13.67 -7.75
CA GLU A 462 11.52 14.89 -8.10
C GLU A 462 11.71 15.92 -7.00
N ALA A 463 11.93 17.19 -7.37
CA ALA A 463 12.02 18.29 -6.43
C ALA A 463 11.15 19.45 -6.89
N VAL A 464 10.30 19.95 -5.98
CA VAL A 464 9.33 21.02 -6.24
C VAL A 464 9.46 22.11 -5.19
N LYS A 465 9.57 23.34 -5.62
CA LYS A 465 9.58 24.52 -4.76
C LYS A 465 8.85 25.67 -5.44
N ASP A 466 8.15 26.48 -4.65
CA ASP A 466 7.46 27.67 -5.17
C ASP A 466 8.44 28.63 -5.84
N PHE A 467 8.06 29.11 -7.00
CA PHE A 467 8.82 30.02 -7.89
C PHE A 467 10.05 29.38 -8.56
N TYR A 468 10.19 28.07 -8.55
CA TYR A 468 11.26 27.34 -9.22
C TYR A 468 10.69 26.35 -10.25
N ILE A 469 11.44 26.11 -11.33
CA ILE A 469 11.14 25.07 -12.30
C ILE A 469 11.30 23.71 -11.60
N SER A 470 10.29 22.87 -11.68
CA SER A 470 10.33 21.53 -11.07
C SER A 470 11.43 20.66 -11.70
N TYR A 471 12.18 20.00 -10.84
CA TYR A 471 13.21 19.03 -11.24
C TYR A 471 12.62 17.62 -11.24
N SER A 472 12.96 16.81 -12.24
CA SER A 472 12.65 15.38 -12.26
C SER A 472 13.70 14.63 -13.05
N GLU A 473 14.32 13.60 -12.44
CA GLU A 473 15.37 12.80 -13.06
C GLU A 473 15.28 11.33 -12.63
N TRP A 474 15.57 10.43 -13.54
CA TRP A 474 15.81 9.03 -13.22
C TRP A 474 17.24 8.85 -12.79
N ILE A 475 17.43 8.28 -11.62
CA ILE A 475 18.74 7.97 -11.02
C ILE A 475 18.83 6.46 -10.80
N GLU A 476 20.05 5.93 -10.82
CA GLU A 476 20.30 4.53 -10.50
C GLU A 476 21.40 4.46 -9.43
N THR A 477 21.11 3.77 -8.33
CA THR A 477 22.07 3.58 -7.25
C THR A 477 23.19 2.62 -7.68
N ASN A 478 24.38 2.84 -7.17
CA ASN A 478 25.53 1.96 -7.42
C ASN A 478 25.40 0.62 -6.66
N GLU A 479 26.40 -0.25 -6.78
CA GLU A 479 26.45 -1.55 -6.10
C GLU A 479 26.40 -1.43 -4.57
N ASP A 480 26.87 -0.31 -4.01
CA ASP A 480 26.78 0.01 -2.57
C ASP A 480 25.44 0.65 -2.19
N GLY A 481 24.54 0.88 -3.15
CA GLY A 481 23.26 1.53 -2.93
C GLY A 481 23.35 3.01 -2.53
N ARG A 482 24.50 3.65 -2.66
CA ARG A 482 24.71 5.05 -2.33
C ARG A 482 24.69 5.91 -3.57
N ILE A 483 24.06 7.07 -3.44
CA ILE A 483 24.17 8.13 -4.42
C ILE A 483 24.14 9.49 -3.72
N PHE A 484 25.09 10.37 -4.09
CA PHE A 484 25.04 11.78 -3.76
C PHE A 484 24.52 12.52 -4.97
N LYS A 485 23.36 13.15 -4.85
CA LYS A 485 22.72 13.89 -5.93
C LYS A 485 22.32 15.26 -5.43
N ASP A 486 23.17 16.26 -5.66
CA ASP A 486 22.78 17.65 -5.47
C ASP A 486 21.81 18.07 -6.57
N ILE A 487 20.80 18.82 -6.21
CA ILE A 487 19.77 19.33 -7.11
C ILE A 487 19.88 20.84 -7.15
N GLU A 488 20.09 21.36 -8.34
CA GLU A 488 20.04 22.78 -8.62
C GLU A 488 18.69 23.12 -9.24
N LEU A 489 17.89 23.92 -8.53
CA LEU A 489 16.63 24.43 -9.04
C LEU A 489 16.86 25.79 -9.66
N LEU A 490 16.32 25.99 -10.85
CA LEU A 490 16.32 27.27 -11.52
C LEU A 490 15.06 28.05 -11.13
N ILE A 491 15.25 29.27 -10.64
CA ILE A 491 14.11 30.16 -10.43
C ILE A 491 13.39 30.38 -11.76
N GLU A 492 12.06 30.34 -11.76
CA GLU A 492 11.25 30.52 -12.96
C GLU A 492 11.37 31.98 -13.41
N THR A 493 12.44 32.27 -14.19
CA THR A 493 12.64 33.56 -14.86
C THR A 493 12.29 33.39 -16.33
N TYR A 494 11.94 34.49 -16.98
CA TYR A 494 11.65 34.52 -18.42
C TYR A 494 12.85 34.96 -19.24
N ASP A 495 14.07 34.86 -18.69
CA ASP A 495 15.30 35.38 -19.29
C ASP A 495 15.60 34.77 -20.67
N ASP A 496 15.21 33.54 -20.90
CA ASP A 496 15.31 32.86 -22.20
C ASP A 496 14.17 33.21 -23.18
N ALA A 497 13.25 34.03 -22.74
CA ALA A 497 12.17 34.59 -23.54
C ALA A 497 12.20 36.14 -23.56
N GLU A 498 13.33 36.76 -23.16
CA GLU A 498 13.52 38.23 -23.13
C GLU A 498 13.20 38.91 -24.46
N GLU A 499 13.38 38.23 -25.58
CA GLU A 499 13.04 38.76 -26.91
C GLU A 499 11.53 39.02 -27.08
N ILE A 500 10.68 38.28 -26.35
CA ILE A 500 9.22 38.38 -26.48
C ILE A 500 8.52 38.82 -25.20
N ILE A 501 9.20 38.81 -24.05
CA ILE A 501 8.64 39.28 -22.76
C ILE A 501 9.20 40.66 -22.43
N VAL A 502 8.36 41.67 -22.45
CA VAL A 502 8.76 43.06 -22.31
C VAL A 502 7.98 43.75 -21.18
N LYS A 503 8.67 44.34 -20.23
CA LYS A 503 8.07 45.20 -19.22
C LYS A 503 7.88 46.60 -19.77
N LYS A 504 6.64 47.13 -19.74
CA LYS A 504 6.32 48.50 -20.20
C LYS A 504 6.27 49.50 -19.06
N ASP A 505 6.31 50.78 -19.40
CA ASP A 505 6.29 51.90 -18.44
C ASP A 505 5.01 51.95 -17.59
N ASP A 506 3.95 51.29 -18.01
CA ASP A 506 2.69 51.16 -17.27
C ASP A 506 2.75 50.15 -16.10
N GLY A 507 3.92 49.52 -15.93
CA GLY A 507 4.20 48.57 -14.83
C GLY A 507 3.79 47.12 -15.11
N PHE A 508 3.17 46.87 -16.26
CA PHE A 508 2.78 45.50 -16.68
C PHE A 508 3.86 44.85 -17.54
N THR A 509 3.89 43.52 -17.49
CA THR A 509 4.73 42.68 -18.35
C THR A 509 3.90 42.11 -19.49
N TYR A 510 4.35 42.28 -20.71
CA TYR A 510 3.66 41.88 -21.92
C TYR A 510 4.42 40.76 -22.64
N VAL A 511 3.68 39.86 -23.31
CA VAL A 511 4.27 39.05 -24.36
C VAL A 511 4.12 39.80 -25.68
N GLN A 512 5.24 40.26 -26.22
CA GLN A 512 5.28 41.05 -27.45
C GLN A 512 5.34 40.10 -28.67
N LEU A 513 4.21 39.99 -29.35
CA LEU A 513 4.05 39.20 -30.57
C LEU A 513 3.55 40.08 -31.71
N GLU A 514 3.60 39.52 -32.93
CA GLU A 514 2.91 40.11 -34.07
C GLU A 514 1.41 40.27 -33.78
N ASN A 515 0.79 41.27 -34.43
CA ASN A 515 -0.63 41.55 -34.18
C ASN A 515 -1.53 40.46 -34.78
N ILE A 516 -2.58 40.09 -34.06
CA ILE A 516 -3.61 39.17 -34.52
C ILE A 516 -4.67 39.95 -35.28
N TYR A 517 -4.86 39.64 -36.54
CA TYR A 517 -5.84 40.28 -37.40
C TYR A 517 -7.10 39.44 -37.58
N PHE A 518 -8.24 40.11 -37.53
CA PHE A 518 -9.57 39.55 -37.76
C PHE A 518 -10.21 40.19 -39.02
N ASP A 519 -11.06 39.45 -39.69
CA ASP A 519 -11.88 40.01 -40.75
C ASP A 519 -12.87 41.03 -40.19
N LEU A 520 -13.41 41.89 -41.08
CA LEU A 520 -14.42 42.85 -40.70
C LEU A 520 -15.63 42.14 -40.06
N ASP A 521 -16.05 42.62 -38.91
CA ASP A 521 -17.16 42.09 -38.11
C ASP A 521 -17.04 40.61 -37.71
N LYS A 522 -15.82 40.05 -37.78
CA LYS A 522 -15.57 38.67 -37.37
C LYS A 522 -14.62 38.60 -36.18
N TRP A 523 -14.71 37.46 -35.49
CA TRP A 523 -13.87 37.11 -34.34
C TRP A 523 -13.26 35.72 -34.45
N ASN A 524 -13.44 34.99 -35.58
CA ASN A 524 -12.85 33.68 -35.83
C ASN A 524 -11.34 33.83 -36.00
N ILE A 525 -10.58 32.95 -35.38
CA ILE A 525 -9.12 32.87 -35.50
C ILE A 525 -8.79 32.42 -36.94
N LYS A 526 -7.88 33.15 -37.57
CA LYS A 526 -7.38 32.87 -38.93
C LYS A 526 -6.11 32.00 -38.85
N PRO A 527 -5.75 31.28 -39.93
CA PRO A 527 -4.53 30.44 -39.91
C PRO A 527 -3.23 31.20 -39.60
N GLU A 528 -3.17 32.49 -39.98
CA GLU A 528 -2.03 33.36 -39.65
C GLU A 528 -2.01 33.70 -38.15
N ALA A 529 -3.19 33.95 -37.56
CA ALA A 529 -3.32 34.18 -36.13
C ALA A 529 -3.03 32.94 -35.29
N GLU A 530 -3.35 31.72 -35.79
CA GLU A 530 -3.02 30.47 -35.13
C GLU A 530 -1.51 30.32 -34.91
N LYS A 531 -0.68 30.71 -35.90
CA LYS A 531 0.79 30.64 -35.79
C LYS A 531 1.30 31.52 -34.64
N ILE A 532 0.73 32.75 -34.52
CA ILE A 532 1.08 33.71 -33.47
C ILE A 532 0.65 33.16 -32.09
N LEU A 533 -0.60 32.67 -32.01
CA LEU A 533 -1.12 32.08 -30.75
C LEU A 533 -0.37 30.83 -30.34
N ASN A 534 0.18 30.05 -31.27
CA ASN A 534 0.99 28.87 -30.92
C ASN A 534 2.29 29.24 -30.20
N VAL A 535 2.85 30.43 -30.43
CA VAL A 535 3.96 30.94 -29.62
C VAL A 535 3.56 31.08 -28.15
N LEU A 536 2.33 31.56 -27.88
CA LEU A 536 1.80 31.61 -26.52
C LEU A 536 1.52 30.23 -25.95
N VAL A 537 1.05 29.27 -26.77
CA VAL A 537 0.86 27.88 -26.36
C VAL A 537 2.20 27.28 -25.90
N ASP A 538 3.26 27.47 -26.68
CA ASP A 538 4.60 26.95 -26.36
C ASP A 538 5.17 27.63 -25.11
N LEU A 539 5.02 28.97 -25.01
CA LEU A 539 5.42 29.74 -23.83
C LEU A 539 4.69 29.23 -22.57
N MET A 540 3.37 29.10 -22.62
CA MET A 540 2.57 28.69 -21.47
C MET A 540 2.75 27.21 -21.11
N LYS A 541 3.12 26.35 -22.05
CA LYS A 541 3.52 24.96 -21.77
C LYS A 541 4.91 24.89 -21.13
N LYS A 542 5.82 25.75 -21.56
CA LYS A 542 7.18 25.86 -21.01
C LYS A 542 7.16 26.45 -19.59
N TYR A 543 6.28 27.43 -19.35
CA TYR A 543 6.12 28.11 -18.06
C TYR A 543 4.72 27.89 -17.49
N PRO A 544 4.50 26.78 -16.76
CA PRO A 544 3.17 26.36 -16.29
C PRO A 544 2.46 27.36 -15.36
N ARG A 545 3.18 28.29 -14.76
CA ARG A 545 2.63 29.29 -13.83
C ARG A 545 2.20 30.59 -14.47
N ILE A 546 2.56 30.84 -15.72
CA ILE A 546 2.12 32.04 -16.40
C ILE A 546 0.58 32.09 -16.47
N GLU A 547 0.02 33.15 -15.94
CA GLU A 547 -1.38 33.54 -16.16
C GLU A 547 -1.41 34.72 -17.14
N LEU A 548 -2.20 34.62 -18.18
CA LEU A 548 -2.31 35.67 -19.21
C LEU A 548 -3.68 36.30 -19.22
N GLU A 549 -3.72 37.65 -19.41
CA GLU A 549 -4.89 38.38 -19.90
C GLU A 549 -4.70 38.71 -21.40
N LEU A 550 -5.63 38.24 -22.22
CA LEU A 550 -5.72 38.59 -23.62
C LEU A 550 -6.64 39.78 -23.78
N GLY A 551 -6.07 40.95 -24.07
CA GLY A 551 -6.78 42.20 -24.35
C GLY A 551 -6.98 42.41 -25.85
N ALA A 552 -8.15 42.82 -26.28
CA ALA A 552 -8.38 43.23 -27.67
C ALA A 552 -8.95 44.64 -27.76
N HIS A 553 -8.54 45.37 -28.78
CA HIS A 553 -8.85 46.76 -29.02
C HIS A 553 -9.43 46.95 -30.42
N THR A 554 -10.21 48.01 -30.60
CA THR A 554 -10.76 48.46 -31.90
C THR A 554 -10.30 49.88 -32.19
N ASP A 555 -10.52 50.30 -33.42
CA ASP A 555 -10.51 51.72 -33.74
C ASP A 555 -11.84 52.38 -33.33
N SER A 556 -11.97 53.69 -33.54
CA SER A 556 -13.07 54.53 -33.06
C SER A 556 -14.20 54.73 -34.09
N ARG A 557 -14.27 53.99 -35.19
CA ARG A 557 -15.22 54.22 -36.31
C ARG A 557 -16.61 53.64 -36.08
N ALA A 558 -16.85 52.85 -35.03
CA ALA A 558 -18.18 52.35 -34.68
C ALA A 558 -18.61 52.85 -33.29
N SER A 559 -19.81 52.47 -32.83
CA SER A 559 -20.25 52.87 -31.49
C SER A 559 -19.43 52.18 -30.40
N GLU A 560 -19.22 52.85 -29.28
CA GLU A 560 -18.48 52.32 -28.12
C GLU A 560 -18.97 50.94 -27.68
N LEU A 561 -20.30 50.76 -27.57
CA LEU A 561 -20.91 49.49 -27.20
C LEU A 561 -20.59 48.36 -28.21
N TYR A 562 -20.65 48.70 -29.49
CA TYR A 562 -20.31 47.78 -30.57
C TYR A 562 -18.82 47.39 -30.50
N ASN A 563 -17.93 48.38 -30.38
CA ASN A 563 -16.49 48.20 -30.29
C ASN A 563 -16.11 47.38 -29.06
N HIS A 564 -16.73 47.63 -27.92
CA HIS A 564 -16.52 46.82 -26.72
C HIS A 564 -17.00 45.38 -26.90
N THR A 565 -18.16 45.18 -27.51
CA THR A 565 -18.70 43.82 -27.75
C THR A 565 -17.83 43.05 -28.74
N LEU A 566 -17.39 43.66 -29.83
CA LEU A 566 -16.55 43.05 -30.86
C LEU A 566 -15.17 42.66 -30.28
N SER A 567 -14.54 43.57 -29.55
CA SER A 567 -13.25 43.31 -28.91
C SER A 567 -13.33 42.19 -27.87
N SER A 568 -14.40 42.17 -27.05
CA SER A 568 -14.63 41.07 -26.09
C SER A 568 -14.76 39.70 -26.77
N LYS A 569 -15.49 39.60 -27.88
CA LYS A 569 -15.61 38.38 -28.68
C LYS A 569 -14.26 37.95 -29.25
N ARG A 570 -13.44 38.87 -29.74
CA ARG A 570 -12.10 38.61 -30.30
C ARG A 570 -11.14 38.09 -29.23
N ALA A 571 -11.08 38.78 -28.08
CA ALA A 571 -10.27 38.34 -26.96
C ALA A 571 -10.68 36.95 -26.48
N LYS A 572 -11.99 36.69 -26.37
CA LYS A 572 -12.52 35.38 -25.99
C LYS A 572 -12.14 34.29 -26.99
N SER A 573 -12.26 34.56 -28.31
CA SER A 573 -11.88 33.56 -29.34
C SER A 573 -10.40 33.17 -29.29
N ALA A 574 -9.52 34.11 -28.96
CA ALA A 574 -8.10 33.81 -28.79
C ALA A 574 -7.87 32.93 -27.53
N VAL A 575 -8.57 33.21 -26.44
CA VAL A 575 -8.52 32.34 -25.23
C VAL A 575 -9.09 30.96 -25.52
N ASP A 576 -10.24 30.84 -26.19
CA ASP A 576 -10.85 29.56 -26.56
C ASP A 576 -9.89 28.72 -27.44
N TYR A 577 -9.11 29.37 -28.32
CA TYR A 577 -8.07 28.71 -29.09
C TYR A 577 -6.98 28.14 -28.19
N LEU A 578 -6.41 28.92 -27.26
CA LEU A 578 -5.38 28.44 -26.34
C LEU A 578 -5.88 27.25 -25.50
N ILE A 579 -7.11 27.29 -25.03
CA ILE A 579 -7.75 26.17 -24.31
C ILE A 579 -7.84 24.95 -25.22
N SER A 580 -8.21 25.10 -26.50
CA SER A 580 -8.26 23.98 -27.46
C SER A 580 -6.91 23.34 -27.69
N GLN A 581 -5.81 24.07 -27.48
CA GLN A 581 -4.43 23.58 -27.57
C GLN A 581 -3.88 23.01 -26.25
N GLY A 582 -4.76 22.84 -25.22
CA GLY A 582 -4.43 22.17 -23.97
C GLY A 582 -3.94 23.10 -22.84
N ILE A 583 -4.10 24.41 -22.98
CA ILE A 583 -3.83 25.35 -21.88
C ILE A 583 -5.04 25.40 -20.94
N GLU A 584 -4.80 25.29 -19.62
CA GLU A 584 -5.87 25.32 -18.62
C GLU A 584 -6.58 26.68 -18.60
N GLY A 585 -7.92 26.67 -18.68
CA GLY A 585 -8.74 27.90 -18.73
C GLY A 585 -8.61 28.79 -17.49
N SER A 586 -8.25 28.21 -16.33
CA SER A 586 -7.98 28.96 -15.08
C SER A 586 -6.80 29.94 -15.19
N ARG A 587 -5.86 29.66 -16.09
CA ARG A 587 -4.67 30.46 -16.36
C ARG A 587 -4.90 31.60 -17.37
N LEU A 588 -6.12 31.72 -17.91
CA LEU A 588 -6.44 32.61 -19.02
C LEU A 588 -7.59 33.56 -18.65
N LYS A 589 -7.37 34.84 -18.88
CA LYS A 589 -8.41 35.86 -18.80
C LYS A 589 -8.53 36.54 -20.15
N TRP A 590 -9.70 37.09 -20.43
CA TRP A 590 -9.92 37.89 -21.64
C TRP A 590 -10.62 39.18 -21.30
N LYS A 591 -10.30 40.26 -22.05
CA LYS A 591 -10.92 41.55 -21.87
C LYS A 591 -11.02 42.29 -23.20
N GLY A 592 -12.22 42.74 -23.54
CA GLY A 592 -12.43 43.69 -24.64
C GLY A 592 -12.30 45.10 -24.12
N TYR A 593 -11.42 45.87 -24.71
CA TYR A 593 -11.20 47.27 -24.35
C TYR A 593 -11.92 48.23 -25.30
N GLY A 594 -12.47 47.73 -26.44
CA GLY A 594 -13.05 48.59 -27.45
C GLY A 594 -12.06 49.66 -27.92
N GLU A 595 -12.50 50.86 -28.03
CA GLU A 595 -11.72 52.07 -28.38
C GLU A 595 -11.16 52.84 -27.17
N SER A 596 -11.41 52.36 -25.93
CA SER A 596 -11.11 53.11 -24.70
C SER A 596 -9.61 53.33 -24.43
N LYS A 597 -8.73 52.51 -25.06
CA LYS A 597 -7.27 52.61 -24.90
C LYS A 597 -6.57 52.74 -26.25
N PRO A 598 -6.73 53.88 -26.98
CA PRO A 598 -6.03 54.07 -28.26
C PRO A 598 -4.53 54.31 -28.05
N LEU A 599 -3.68 53.69 -28.88
CA LEU A 599 -2.24 54.02 -28.95
C LEU A 599 -2.02 55.34 -29.73
N VAL A 600 -2.81 55.55 -30.79
CA VAL A 600 -2.79 56.78 -31.57
C VAL A 600 -4.13 57.50 -31.37
N ARG A 601 -4.06 58.71 -30.87
CA ARG A 601 -5.23 59.56 -30.60
C ARG A 601 -5.38 60.64 -31.72
N CYS A 602 -6.14 60.32 -32.72
CA CYS A 602 -6.37 61.16 -33.89
C CYS A 602 -7.88 61.41 -34.21
N GLY A 603 -8.77 60.73 -33.45
CA GLY A 603 -10.23 60.84 -33.63
C GLY A 603 -10.66 60.44 -35.05
N ASP A 604 -11.56 61.22 -35.63
CA ASP A 604 -12.09 61.00 -36.98
C ASP A 604 -11.08 61.30 -38.11
N ASN A 605 -9.91 61.85 -37.77
CA ASN A 605 -8.87 62.23 -38.72
C ASN A 605 -7.76 61.21 -38.88
N CYS A 606 -7.90 60.00 -38.30
CA CYS A 606 -6.90 58.95 -38.42
C CYS A 606 -6.75 58.44 -39.85
N SER A 607 -5.52 58.23 -40.28
CA SER A 607 -5.24 57.42 -41.46
C SER A 607 -5.58 55.93 -41.22
N GLU A 608 -5.68 55.12 -42.29
CA GLU A 608 -5.94 53.68 -42.12
C GLU A 608 -4.80 52.96 -41.37
N GLU A 609 -3.56 53.43 -41.53
CA GLU A 609 -2.41 52.97 -40.79
C GLU A 609 -2.57 53.23 -39.26
N GLU A 610 -3.00 54.43 -38.87
CA GLU A 610 -3.26 54.82 -37.48
C GLU A 610 -4.43 54.05 -36.89
N HIS A 611 -5.51 53.85 -37.65
CA HIS A 611 -6.61 52.96 -37.26
C HIS A 611 -6.12 51.51 -37.08
N SER A 612 -5.22 51.01 -37.94
CA SER A 612 -4.64 49.69 -37.86
C SER A 612 -3.82 49.48 -36.58
N ILE A 613 -3.07 50.50 -36.13
CA ILE A 613 -2.32 50.47 -34.87
C ILE A 613 -3.26 50.30 -33.67
N ASN A 614 -4.43 50.94 -33.71
CA ASN A 614 -5.41 50.83 -32.63
C ASN A 614 -6.16 49.49 -32.64
N ARG A 615 -6.31 48.83 -33.79
CA ARG A 615 -6.89 47.47 -33.91
C ARG A 615 -5.84 46.41 -33.56
N ARG A 616 -5.64 46.15 -32.30
CA ARG A 616 -4.58 45.23 -31.80
C ARG A 616 -5.06 44.26 -30.75
N CYS A 617 -4.28 43.21 -30.52
CA CYS A 617 -4.37 42.38 -29.36
C CYS A 617 -3.15 42.60 -28.47
N GLU A 618 -3.34 42.52 -27.18
CA GLU A 618 -2.31 42.61 -26.16
C GLU A 618 -2.33 41.34 -25.28
N PHE A 619 -1.15 40.87 -24.90
CA PHE A 619 -0.99 39.70 -24.05
C PHE A 619 -0.24 40.11 -22.79
N ILE A 620 -0.96 40.18 -21.68
CA ILE A 620 -0.45 40.70 -20.40
C ILE A 620 -0.22 39.53 -19.48
N ILE A 621 0.99 39.41 -18.93
CA ILE A 621 1.31 38.45 -17.90
C ILE A 621 0.76 38.97 -16.57
N LEU A 622 -0.13 38.18 -15.94
CA LEU A 622 -0.76 38.56 -14.66
C LEU A 622 0.03 38.03 -13.48
N LYS A 623 0.71 36.87 -13.64
CA LYS A 623 1.45 36.19 -12.60
C LYS A 623 2.55 35.32 -13.21
#